data_bf803eb3ddf1d84a8ab762fd8bc4368a
#
_entry.id   bf803eb3ddf1d84a8ab762fd8bc4368a
#
_cell.length_a   1.000
_cell.length_b   1.000
_cell.length_c   1.000
_cell.angle_alpha   90.00
_cell.angle_beta   90.00
_cell.angle_gamma   90.00
#
_symmetry.space_group_name_H-M   'P 1'
#
loop_
_entity.id
_entity.type
_entity.pdbx_description
1 polymer ?
#
loop_
_entity_poly.entity_id
_entity_poly.type
_entity_poly.pdbx_seq_one_letter_code
_entity_poly.pdbx_strand_id
1 'polypeptide(L)'
;EILVIDSLDALCVLSAMDNPRNEMFHFFDGLRSLGLTTLVISEIHGEKKTFGKYGVESFLSDGIIHLAMEREKRTVGRYISVVKMRETKHATDYFPLLVTERGFEIVAK
;
A
#
# COMPACT_ATOMS: atom_id res chain seq x y z
N GLU A 1 0.36 19.16 -4.63
CA GLU A 1 0.22 18.85 -3.21
C GLU A 1 0.12 17.34 -2.96
N ILE A 2 0.54 16.95 -1.79
CA ILE A 2 0.56 15.52 -1.38
C ILE A 2 -0.32 15.34 -0.16
N LEU A 3 -1.22 14.37 -0.21
CA LEU A 3 -2.03 13.96 0.91
C LEU A 3 -1.57 12.59 1.39
N VAL A 4 -1.39 12.42 2.68
CA VAL A 4 -1.04 11.12 3.27
C VAL A 4 -2.16 10.68 4.20
N ILE A 5 -2.65 9.46 3.99
CA ILE A 5 -3.69 8.87 4.83
C ILE A 5 -3.09 7.66 5.56
N ASP A 6 -2.91 7.75 6.84
CA ASP A 6 -2.41 6.68 7.69
C ASP A 6 -3.41 6.46 8.83
N SER A 7 -4.26 5.52 8.70
CA SER A 7 -4.37 4.51 7.66
C SER A 7 -5.78 4.49 7.07
N LEU A 8 -5.89 3.87 5.90
CA LEU A 8 -7.20 3.66 5.28
C LEU A 8 -8.07 2.77 6.16
N ASP A 9 -7.48 1.78 6.80
CA ASP A 9 -8.19 0.86 7.69
C ASP A 9 -8.85 1.61 8.86
N ALA A 10 -8.11 2.52 9.49
CA ALA A 10 -8.63 3.34 10.58
C ALA A 10 -9.76 4.26 10.09
N LEU A 11 -9.58 4.85 8.92
CA LEU A 11 -10.60 5.72 8.33
C LEU A 11 -11.90 4.96 8.07
N CYS A 12 -11.80 3.74 7.56
CA CYS A 12 -12.97 2.90 7.30
C CYS A 12 -13.72 2.54 8.58
N VAL A 13 -13.01 2.25 9.65
CA VAL A 13 -13.61 1.94 10.95
C VAL A 13 -14.34 3.17 11.51
N LEU A 14 -13.69 4.32 11.46
CA LEU A 14 -14.27 5.56 11.98
C LEU A 14 -15.46 6.05 11.17
N SER A 15 -15.50 5.75 9.89
CA SER A 15 -16.56 6.20 8.99
C SER A 15 -17.80 5.32 9.03
N ALA A 16 -17.75 4.16 9.67
CA ALA A 16 -18.86 3.21 9.77
C ALA A 16 -19.54 2.96 8.41
N MET A 17 -18.76 2.56 7.42
CA MET A 17 -19.24 2.35 6.06
C MET A 17 -20.25 1.20 5.95
N ASP A 18 -21.42 1.47 5.35
CA ASP A 18 -22.44 0.45 5.08
C ASP A 18 -22.05 -0.45 3.91
N ASN A 19 -21.51 0.13 2.85
CA ASN A 19 -21.03 -0.59 1.69
C ASN A 19 -19.59 -0.17 1.40
N PRO A 20 -18.60 -0.79 2.07
CA PRO A 20 -17.20 -0.36 1.97
C PRO A 20 -16.64 -0.30 0.55
N ARG A 21 -16.99 -1.27 -0.29
CA ARG A 21 -16.45 -1.31 -1.66
C ARG A 21 -16.91 -0.13 -2.50
N ASN A 22 -18.20 0.19 -2.43
CA ASN A 22 -18.79 1.29 -3.18
C ASN A 22 -18.30 2.64 -2.66
N GLU A 23 -18.29 2.80 -1.34
CA GLU A 23 -17.83 4.04 -0.71
C GLU A 23 -16.35 4.28 -0.96
N MET A 24 -15.54 3.22 -1.00
CA MET A 24 -14.13 3.33 -1.31
C MET A 24 -13.90 3.77 -2.75
N PHE A 25 -14.68 3.26 -3.68
CA PHE A 25 -14.64 3.69 -5.08
C PHE A 25 -14.86 5.20 -5.17
N HIS A 26 -15.92 5.70 -4.53
CA HIS A 26 -16.23 7.12 -4.54
C HIS A 26 -15.18 7.96 -3.85
N PHE A 27 -14.59 7.44 -2.77
CA PHE A 27 -13.54 8.13 -2.04
C PHE A 27 -12.29 8.32 -2.91
N PHE A 28 -11.84 7.26 -3.57
CA PHE A 28 -10.68 7.31 -4.44
C PHE A 28 -10.93 8.21 -5.66
N ASP A 29 -12.11 8.14 -6.23
CA ASP A 29 -12.51 8.99 -7.35
C ASP A 29 -12.52 10.46 -6.94
N GLY A 30 -13.02 10.75 -5.75
CA GLY A 30 -13.02 12.09 -5.19
C GLY A 30 -11.61 12.65 -5.01
N LEU A 31 -10.69 11.83 -4.53
CA LEU A 31 -9.29 12.23 -4.37
C LEU A 31 -8.65 12.58 -5.72
N ARG A 32 -8.95 11.79 -6.76
CA ARG A 32 -8.46 12.09 -8.10
C ARG A 32 -9.02 13.41 -8.63
N SER A 33 -10.30 13.67 -8.36
CA SER A 33 -10.96 14.89 -8.79
C SER A 33 -10.33 16.14 -8.20
N LEU A 34 -9.75 16.02 -7.00
CA LEU A 34 -9.05 17.12 -6.36
C LEU A 34 -7.65 17.38 -6.93
N GLY A 35 -7.16 16.50 -7.80
CA GLY A 35 -5.83 16.60 -8.38
C GLY A 35 -4.69 16.40 -7.40
N LEU A 36 -4.96 15.68 -6.31
CA LEU A 36 -3.96 15.40 -5.28
C LEU A 36 -3.18 14.13 -5.59
N THR A 37 -1.89 14.16 -5.29
CA THR A 37 -1.11 12.94 -5.17
C THR A 37 -1.34 12.39 -3.78
N THR A 38 -1.94 11.21 -3.68
CA THR A 38 -2.34 10.66 -2.40
C THR A 38 -1.59 9.37 -2.10
N LEU A 39 -0.99 9.32 -0.92
CA LEU A 39 -0.37 8.12 -0.37
C LEU A 39 -1.30 7.55 0.68
N VAL A 40 -1.78 6.33 0.45
CA VAL A 40 -2.73 5.67 1.34
C VAL A 40 -2.05 4.44 1.94
N ILE A 41 -2.00 4.39 3.25
CA ILE A 41 -1.41 3.26 3.97
C ILE A 41 -2.53 2.30 4.35
N SER A 42 -2.36 1.03 3.98
CA SER A 42 -3.31 -0.02 4.30
C SER A 42 -2.56 -1.26 4.74
N GLU A 43 -3.13 -2.00 5.67
CA GLU A 43 -2.52 -3.23 6.18
C GLU A 43 -3.06 -4.45 5.46
N ILE A 44 -2.18 -5.44 5.28
CA ILE A 44 -2.56 -6.76 4.79
C ILE A 44 -2.57 -7.70 6.00
N HIS A 45 -3.71 -8.32 6.23
CA HIS A 45 -3.86 -9.24 7.36
C HIS A 45 -3.72 -10.69 6.90
N GLY A 46 -2.76 -11.40 7.48
CA GLY A 46 -2.54 -12.81 7.20
C GLY A 46 -2.00 -13.07 5.79
N GLU A 47 -2.22 -14.29 5.31
CA GLU A 47 -1.74 -14.73 3.99
C GLU A 47 -2.75 -14.44 2.88
N LYS A 48 -3.37 -13.29 2.91
CA LYS A 48 -4.34 -12.92 1.87
C LYS A 48 -3.62 -12.62 0.56
N LYS A 49 -4.23 -13.07 -0.54
CA LYS A 49 -3.72 -12.83 -1.89
C LYS A 49 -4.07 -11.46 -2.44
N THR A 50 -4.91 -10.71 -1.73
CA THR A 50 -5.36 -9.38 -2.16
C THR A 50 -4.72 -8.31 -1.29
N PHE A 51 -4.41 -7.18 -1.92
CA PHE A 51 -3.89 -6.01 -1.22
C PHE A 51 -5.07 -5.19 -0.69
N GLY A 52 -5.03 -4.89 0.61
CA GLY A 52 -6.09 -4.16 1.28
C GLY A 52 -7.16 -5.07 1.87
N LYS A 53 -7.91 -4.52 2.80
CA LYS A 53 -8.92 -5.25 3.59
C LYS A 53 -10.14 -5.67 2.76
N TYR A 54 -10.55 -4.83 1.83
CA TYR A 54 -11.80 -5.01 1.09
C TYR A 54 -11.62 -5.63 -0.29
N GLY A 55 -10.39 -5.82 -0.74
CA GLY A 55 -10.07 -6.46 -1.99
C GLY A 55 -10.29 -5.61 -3.23
N VAL A 56 -10.66 -4.35 -3.08
CA VAL A 56 -10.87 -3.42 -4.19
C VAL A 56 -9.81 -2.34 -4.28
N GLU A 57 -9.04 -2.17 -3.23
CA GLU A 57 -7.98 -1.14 -3.16
C GLU A 57 -6.97 -1.31 -4.29
N SER A 58 -6.67 -2.56 -4.67
CA SER A 58 -5.73 -2.85 -5.74
C SER A 58 -6.24 -2.43 -7.12
N PHE A 59 -7.55 -2.38 -7.31
CA PHE A 59 -8.14 -1.90 -8.56
C PHE A 59 -8.22 -0.38 -8.60
N LEU A 60 -8.47 0.23 -7.47
CA LEU A 60 -8.72 1.67 -7.37
C LEU A 60 -7.44 2.48 -7.33
N SER A 61 -6.37 1.93 -6.81
CA SER A 61 -5.09 2.63 -6.72
C SER A 61 -4.35 2.65 -8.06
N ASP A 62 -3.62 3.71 -8.31
CA ASP A 62 -2.79 3.85 -9.50
C ASP A 62 -1.46 3.12 -9.35
N GLY A 63 -1.00 2.97 -8.12
CA GLY A 63 0.21 2.24 -7.80
C GLY A 63 0.09 1.53 -6.48
N ILE A 64 0.85 0.45 -6.32
CA ILE A 64 0.90 -0.32 -5.08
C ILE A 64 2.37 -0.59 -4.76
N ILE A 65 2.79 -0.13 -3.59
CA ILE A 65 4.09 -0.44 -3.02
C ILE A 65 3.84 -1.39 -1.87
N HIS A 66 4.39 -2.58 -1.93
CA HIS A 66 4.22 -3.61 -0.90
C HIS A 66 5.44 -3.67 0.00
N LEU A 67 5.21 -3.52 1.29
CA LEU A 67 6.23 -3.71 2.32
C LEU A 67 5.93 -5.03 3.00
N ALA A 68 6.87 -5.97 2.92
CA ALA A 68 6.70 -7.31 3.44
C ALA A 68 7.73 -7.59 4.54
N MET A 69 7.33 -8.38 5.52
CA MET A 69 8.22 -8.89 6.55
C MET A 69 8.15 -10.41 6.53
N GLU A 70 9.31 -11.04 6.45
CA GLU A 70 9.39 -12.50 6.46
C GLU A 70 10.27 -12.97 7.59
N ARG A 71 9.80 -13.98 8.30
CA ARG A 71 10.57 -14.58 9.37
C ARG A 71 11.55 -15.60 8.78
N GLU A 72 12.82 -15.36 9.01
CA GLU A 72 13.91 -16.22 8.54
C GLU A 72 14.66 -16.77 9.75
N LYS A 73 14.37 -18.01 10.14
CA LYS A 73 15.00 -18.66 11.30
C LYS A 73 14.95 -17.78 12.55
N ARG A 74 16.02 -17.02 12.82
CA ARG A 74 16.15 -16.17 14.01
C ARG A 74 15.98 -14.68 13.70
N THR A 75 15.81 -14.33 12.45
CA THR A 75 15.74 -12.94 12.04
C THR A 75 14.45 -12.65 11.29
N VAL A 76 14.19 -11.38 11.10
CA VAL A 76 13.06 -10.94 10.27
C VAL A 76 13.64 -10.13 9.12
N GLY A 77 13.38 -10.61 7.90
CA GLY A 77 13.74 -9.88 6.70
C GLY A 77 12.64 -8.91 6.31
N ARG A 78 13.01 -7.71 5.88
CA ARG A 78 12.08 -6.71 5.33
C ARG A 78 12.35 -6.55 3.85
N TYR A 79 11.26 -6.45 3.09
CA TYR A 79 11.34 -6.39 1.63
C TYR A 79 10.39 -5.34 1.12
N ILE A 80 10.74 -4.75 -0.02
CA ILE A 80 9.91 -3.76 -0.70
C ILE A 80 9.79 -4.12 -2.18
N SER A 81 8.61 -3.94 -2.73
CA SER A 81 8.35 -4.15 -4.15
C SER A 81 7.32 -3.16 -4.67
N VAL A 82 7.48 -2.76 -5.91
CA VAL A 82 6.41 -2.07 -6.64
C VAL A 82 5.59 -3.15 -7.31
N VAL A 83 4.40 -3.39 -6.81
CA VAL A 83 3.50 -4.45 -7.31
C VAL A 83 2.70 -3.97 -8.51
N LYS A 84 2.35 -2.69 -8.51
CA LYS A 84 1.57 -2.07 -9.57
C LYS A 84 2.00 -0.62 -9.75
N MET A 85 2.05 -0.20 -10.99
CA MET A 85 2.22 1.21 -11.31
C MET A 85 1.64 1.42 -12.71
N ARG A 86 0.47 2.06 -12.79
CA ARG A 86 -0.24 2.26 -14.05
C ARG A 86 0.61 3.04 -15.04
N GLU A 87 0.58 2.59 -16.28
CA GLU A 87 1.27 3.23 -17.40
C GLU A 87 2.77 3.40 -17.21
N THR A 88 3.36 2.60 -16.33
CA THR A 88 4.78 2.70 -15.99
C THR A 88 5.42 1.31 -15.98
N LYS A 89 6.53 1.18 -16.69
CA LYS A 89 7.34 -0.04 -16.61
C LYS A 89 8.18 0.03 -15.33
N HIS A 90 8.19 -1.05 -14.56
CA HIS A 90 8.94 -1.09 -13.31
C HIS A 90 9.44 -2.50 -13.02
N ALA A 91 10.45 -2.60 -12.16
CA ALA A 91 10.90 -3.88 -11.65
C ALA A 91 9.82 -4.48 -10.76
N THR A 92 9.65 -5.79 -10.83
CA THR A 92 8.63 -6.51 -10.05
C THR A 92 9.24 -7.36 -8.94
N ASP A 93 10.54 -7.27 -8.76
CA ASP A 93 11.25 -8.02 -7.74
C ASP A 93 10.97 -7.45 -6.34
N TYR A 94 11.14 -8.30 -5.33
CA TYR A 94 11.18 -7.86 -3.95
C TYR A 94 12.63 -7.62 -3.56
N PHE A 95 12.92 -6.39 -3.16
CA PHE A 95 14.27 -5.99 -2.78
C PHE A 95 14.38 -5.92 -1.26
N PRO A 96 15.50 -6.36 -0.68
CA PRO A 96 15.71 -6.20 0.76
C PRO A 96 15.65 -4.72 1.16
N LEU A 97 14.95 -4.46 2.25
CA LEU A 97 14.81 -3.13 2.82
C LEU A 97 15.53 -3.13 4.18
N LEU A 98 16.59 -2.36 4.28
CA LEU A 98 17.39 -2.30 5.48
C LEU A 98 17.06 -1.04 6.28
N VAL A 99 17.12 -1.16 7.60
CA VAL A 99 17.00 -0.02 8.50
C VAL A 99 18.40 0.25 9.05
N THR A 100 18.97 1.38 8.69
CA THR A 100 20.32 1.79 9.11
C THR A 100 20.27 3.10 9.87
N GLU A 101 21.44 3.57 10.32
CA GLU A 101 21.54 4.88 10.98
C GLU A 101 21.13 6.02 10.05
N ARG A 102 21.18 5.80 8.75
CA ARG A 102 20.78 6.79 7.73
C ARG A 102 19.30 6.72 7.38
N GLY A 103 18.58 5.77 7.97
CA GLY A 103 17.18 5.51 7.65
C GLY A 103 17.01 4.23 6.85
N PHE A 104 16.07 4.22 5.92
CA PHE A 104 15.81 3.04 5.09
C PHE A 104 16.73 3.03 3.87
N GLU A 105 17.28 1.85 3.60
CA GLU A 105 18.10 1.62 2.41
C GLU A 105 17.58 0.42 1.65
N ILE A 106 17.44 0.56 0.33
CA ILE A 106 16.99 -0.53 -0.53
C ILE A 106 18.22 -1.15 -1.19
N VAL A 107 18.34 -2.47 -1.05
CA VAL A 107 19.42 -3.20 -1.71
C VAL A 107 18.90 -3.67 -3.07
N ALA A 108 19.20 -2.89 -4.08
CA ALA A 108 18.78 -3.18 -5.45
C ALA A 108 19.85 -4.02 -6.16
N LYS A 109 20.28 -5.06 -5.45
CA LYS A 109 21.24 -5.99 -5.92
C LYS A 109 22.70 -5.72 -5.49
#